data_7b14c540de24caaef3b8567884496e53
#
_entry.id   7b14c540de24caaef3b8567884496e53
#
_cell.length_a   1.000
_cell.length_b   1.000
_cell.length_c   1.000
_cell.angle_alpha   90.00
_cell.angle_beta   90.00
_cell.angle_gamma   90.00
#
_symmetry.space_group_name_H-M   'P 1'
#
loop_
_entity.id
_entity.type
_entity.pdbx_description
1 polymer ?
#
loop_
_entity_poly.entity_id
_entity_poly.type
_entity_poly.pdbx_seq_one_letter_code
_entity_poly.pdbx_strand_id
1 'polypeptide(L)'
;SGKTSMLNIICGSIPVDAGKILVNGVDISRQKDYIRHRRIGRVFQDPSKGTCPSMTILENLAIADNKGKAYGLGRGTNHARMDAYRELLASVGLGLEDKMHTKVGALSGGQRQTLALLMATMKPIEFLILDEHTAALDPKTAEIVMQLTGKIVKEKKVTTIMVTHNLRYAVE
;
A
#
# COMPACT_ATOMS: atom_id res chain seq x y z
N SER A 1 -14.25 -18.56 2.73
CA SER A 1 -13.63 -18.42 1.39
C SER A 1 -12.12 -18.26 1.54
N GLY A 2 -11.29 -19.00 0.84
CA GLY A 2 -9.82 -19.02 0.97
C GLY A 2 -9.07 -17.80 0.41
N LYS A 3 -9.76 -16.71 0.02
CA LYS A 3 -9.15 -15.52 -0.61
C LYS A 3 -8.06 -14.89 0.25
N THR A 4 -8.39 -14.54 1.49
CA THR A 4 -7.43 -13.92 2.43
C THR A 4 -6.29 -14.89 2.78
N SER A 5 -6.56 -16.18 2.91
CA SER A 5 -5.52 -17.20 3.13
C SER A 5 -4.54 -17.25 1.96
N MET A 6 -5.02 -17.23 0.72
CA MET A 6 -4.19 -17.16 -0.48
C MET A 6 -3.30 -15.91 -0.47
N LEU A 7 -3.87 -14.73 -0.18
CA LEU A 7 -3.08 -13.49 -0.09
C LEU A 7 -2.01 -13.57 1.00
N ASN A 8 -2.34 -14.14 2.16
CA ASN A 8 -1.40 -14.31 3.26
C ASN A 8 -0.26 -15.28 2.91
N ILE A 9 -0.55 -16.34 2.15
CA ILE A 9 0.46 -17.28 1.64
C ILE A 9 1.39 -16.56 0.65
N ILE A 10 0.85 -15.77 -0.28
CA ILE A 10 1.65 -14.99 -1.23
C ILE A 10 2.57 -14.00 -0.50
N CYS A 11 2.05 -13.30 0.51
CA CYS A 11 2.81 -12.36 1.32
C CYS A 11 3.82 -13.03 2.27
N GLY A 12 3.68 -14.33 2.55
CA GLY A 12 4.56 -15.08 3.44
C GLY A 12 4.17 -15.03 4.91
N SER A 13 3.01 -14.47 5.24
CA SER A 13 2.44 -14.50 6.60
C SER A 13 1.96 -15.89 7.00
N ILE A 14 1.66 -16.74 6.01
CA ILE A 14 1.36 -18.15 6.15
C ILE A 14 2.36 -18.93 5.29
N PRO A 15 3.00 -19.99 5.82
CA PRO A 15 3.92 -20.79 5.03
C PRO A 15 3.19 -21.55 3.91
N VAL A 16 3.93 -21.92 2.87
CA VAL A 16 3.47 -22.77 1.77
C VAL A 16 3.65 -24.23 2.17
N ASP A 17 2.58 -25.00 2.24
CA ASP A 17 2.65 -26.43 2.55
C ASP A 17 3.18 -27.24 1.36
N ALA A 18 2.71 -26.94 0.14
CA ALA A 18 3.13 -27.60 -1.10
C ALA A 18 3.03 -26.64 -2.29
N GLY A 19 3.77 -26.93 -3.36
CA GLY A 19 3.80 -26.11 -4.57
C GLY A 19 4.82 -24.99 -4.52
N LYS A 20 4.68 -24.03 -5.47
CA LYS A 20 5.62 -22.90 -5.64
C LYS A 20 4.87 -21.62 -5.90
N ILE A 21 5.43 -20.50 -5.43
CA ILE A 21 5.00 -19.14 -5.77
C ILE A 21 6.11 -18.52 -6.60
N LEU A 22 5.80 -18.19 -7.85
CA LEU A 22 6.74 -17.57 -8.77
C LEU A 22 6.32 -16.12 -9.02
N VAL A 23 7.25 -15.19 -8.86
CA VAL A 23 7.09 -13.77 -9.23
C VAL A 23 8.18 -13.45 -10.24
N ASN A 24 7.80 -13.11 -11.47
CA ASN A 24 8.72 -12.90 -12.59
C ASN A 24 9.72 -14.07 -12.77
N GLY A 25 9.24 -15.32 -12.63
CA GLY A 25 10.05 -16.54 -12.75
C GLY A 25 10.92 -16.85 -11.52
N VAL A 26 10.94 -16.00 -10.51
CA VAL A 26 11.70 -16.22 -9.26
C VAL A 26 10.82 -16.91 -8.23
N ASP A 27 11.28 -18.05 -7.71
CA ASP A 27 10.59 -18.77 -6.64
C ASP A 27 10.76 -18.04 -5.30
N ILE A 28 9.65 -17.56 -4.75
CA ILE A 28 9.62 -16.87 -3.47
C ILE A 28 9.00 -17.71 -2.35
N SER A 29 8.65 -18.98 -2.59
CA SER A 29 7.88 -19.84 -1.68
C SER A 29 8.50 -20.00 -0.29
N ARG A 30 9.84 -19.99 -0.21
CA ARG A 30 10.61 -20.13 1.05
C ARG A 30 11.23 -18.84 1.54
N GLN A 31 11.01 -17.71 0.84
CA GLN A 31 11.52 -16.42 1.28
C GLN A 31 10.75 -15.95 2.52
N LYS A 32 11.45 -15.33 3.45
CA LYS A 32 10.86 -14.68 4.62
C LYS A 32 9.92 -13.54 4.18
N ASP A 33 8.89 -13.28 4.94
CA ASP A 33 7.86 -12.26 4.67
C ASP A 33 8.46 -10.87 4.39
N TYR A 34 9.39 -10.39 5.22
CA TYR A 34 10.03 -9.08 5.03
C TYR A 34 10.82 -8.97 3.71
N ILE A 35 11.35 -10.10 3.16
CA ILE A 35 12.01 -10.13 1.86
C ILE A 35 10.97 -10.01 0.75
N ARG A 36 9.86 -10.77 0.84
CA ARG A 36 8.74 -10.68 -0.11
C ARG A 36 8.13 -9.28 -0.13
N HIS A 37 7.95 -8.67 1.02
CA HIS A 37 7.39 -7.32 1.14
C HIS A 37 8.27 -6.22 0.52
N ARG A 38 9.53 -6.47 0.21
CA ARG A 38 10.35 -5.54 -0.59
C ARG A 38 9.85 -5.42 -2.04
N ARG A 39 9.28 -6.51 -2.57
CA ARG A 39 8.81 -6.64 -3.96
C ARG A 39 7.29 -6.55 -4.08
N ILE A 40 6.56 -6.78 -3.00
CA ILE A 40 5.10 -6.83 -2.95
C ILE A 40 4.59 -5.62 -2.16
N GLY A 41 3.71 -4.82 -2.79
CA GLY A 41 2.87 -3.86 -2.11
C GLY A 41 1.57 -4.52 -1.66
N ARG A 42 1.08 -4.18 -0.47
CA ARG A 42 -0.23 -4.64 0.00
C ARG A 42 -1.02 -3.49 0.59
N VAL A 43 -2.27 -3.37 0.13
CA VAL A 43 -3.26 -2.46 0.71
C VAL A 43 -4.34 -3.31 1.36
N PHE A 44 -4.60 -3.07 2.63
CA PHE A 44 -5.54 -3.83 3.44
C PHE A 44 -6.94 -3.19 3.40
N GLN A 45 -7.95 -3.98 3.72
CA GLN A 45 -9.31 -3.49 3.95
C GLN A 45 -9.35 -2.43 5.07
N ASP A 46 -8.64 -2.70 6.17
CA ASP A 46 -8.43 -1.74 7.25
C ASP A 46 -7.10 -1.01 7.03
N PRO A 47 -7.11 0.31 6.73
CA PRO A 47 -5.90 1.07 6.49
C PRO A 47 -4.96 1.14 7.71
N SER A 48 -5.45 0.90 8.92
CA SER A 48 -4.63 0.87 10.13
C SER A 48 -3.58 -0.25 10.12
N LYS A 49 -3.80 -1.30 9.31
CA LYS A 49 -2.81 -2.38 9.11
C LYS A 49 -1.67 -2.00 8.20
N GLY A 50 -1.85 -0.98 7.37
CA GLY A 50 -0.84 -0.47 6.43
C GLY A 50 -0.26 0.88 6.83
N THR A 51 -0.76 1.52 7.89
CA THR A 51 -0.33 2.82 8.40
C THR A 51 -0.18 2.78 9.91
N CYS A 52 0.49 3.78 10.49
CA CYS A 52 0.55 3.98 11.93
C CYS A 52 -0.34 5.18 12.32
N PRO A 53 -1.55 4.97 12.87
CA PRO A 53 -2.50 6.06 13.15
C PRO A 53 -2.01 7.09 14.16
N SER A 54 -1.12 6.71 15.08
CA SER A 54 -0.54 7.60 16.10
C SER A 54 0.55 8.51 15.56
N MET A 55 1.10 8.20 14.39
CA MET A 55 2.16 8.96 13.71
C MET A 55 1.57 9.92 12.68
N THR A 56 2.33 10.96 12.33
CA THR A 56 1.98 11.91 11.28
C THR A 56 2.05 11.29 9.88
N ILE A 57 1.46 11.95 8.88
CA ILE A 57 1.60 11.55 7.47
C ILE A 57 3.08 11.52 7.08
N LEU A 58 3.85 12.54 7.46
CA LEU A 58 5.29 12.62 7.17
C LEU A 58 6.07 11.43 7.72
N GLU A 59 5.82 11.05 8.98
CA GLU A 59 6.47 9.90 9.62
C GLU A 59 6.09 8.59 8.95
N ASN A 60 4.82 8.41 8.60
CA ASN A 60 4.36 7.23 7.86
C ASN A 60 5.05 7.11 6.49
N LEU A 61 5.12 8.21 5.72
CA LEU A 61 5.82 8.24 4.43
C LEU A 61 7.32 7.97 4.59
N ALA A 62 7.95 8.51 5.63
CA ALA A 62 9.37 8.27 5.90
C ALA A 62 9.66 6.79 6.20
N ILE A 63 8.79 6.10 6.94
CA ILE A 63 8.89 4.65 7.17
C ILE A 63 8.76 3.89 5.84
N ALA A 64 7.78 4.23 5.01
CA ALA A 64 7.57 3.58 3.71
C ALA A 64 8.76 3.82 2.77
N ASP A 65 9.34 5.03 2.75
CA ASP A 65 10.52 5.37 1.94
C ASP A 65 11.79 4.67 2.38
N ASN A 66 11.90 4.33 3.66
CA ASN A 66 13.03 3.59 4.22
C ASN A 66 12.84 2.06 4.14
N LYS A 67 11.72 1.58 3.61
CA LYS A 67 11.46 0.15 3.41
C LYS A 67 12.62 -0.53 2.67
N GLY A 68 13.18 -1.58 3.28
CA GLY A 68 14.28 -2.35 2.69
C GLY A 68 15.68 -1.75 2.88
N LYS A 69 15.81 -0.60 3.50
CA LYS A 69 17.11 -0.03 3.88
C LYS A 69 17.51 -0.46 5.29
N ALA A 70 18.82 -0.47 5.58
CA ALA A 70 19.29 -0.63 6.94
C ALA A 70 18.93 0.62 7.77
N TYR A 71 18.39 0.41 8.96
CA TYR A 71 18.13 1.49 9.90
C TYR A 71 19.44 1.84 10.63
N GLY A 72 19.83 3.11 10.55
CA GLY A 72 20.94 3.67 11.32
C GLY A 72 20.45 4.52 12.48
N LEU A 73 21.35 5.13 13.24
CA LEU A 73 21.06 6.06 14.34
C LEU A 73 20.67 7.46 13.86
N GLY A 74 20.39 7.65 12.58
CA GLY A 74 19.97 8.93 12.00
C GLY A 74 18.51 9.28 12.32
N ARG A 75 18.13 10.53 12.00
CA ARG A 75 16.74 10.98 12.11
C ARG A 75 15.83 10.16 11.19
N GLY A 76 14.71 9.64 11.72
CA GLY A 76 13.76 8.83 10.96
C GLY A 76 13.07 9.57 9.81
N THR A 77 12.99 10.91 9.89
CA THR A 77 12.44 11.77 8.83
C THR A 77 13.56 12.48 8.07
N ASN A 78 13.55 12.34 6.76
CA ASN A 78 14.51 13.03 5.88
C ASN A 78 13.88 14.31 5.34
N HIS A 79 14.28 15.46 5.88
CA HIS A 79 13.79 16.77 5.44
C HIS A 79 14.08 17.06 3.96
N ALA A 80 15.16 16.52 3.39
CA ALA A 80 15.47 16.68 1.97
C ALA A 80 14.44 15.98 1.06
N ARG A 81 13.59 15.11 1.61
CA ARG A 81 12.52 14.41 0.88
C ARG A 81 11.15 15.05 1.04
N MET A 82 11.02 16.11 1.83
CA MET A 82 9.71 16.71 2.13
C MET A 82 9.00 17.21 0.87
N ASP A 83 9.71 17.82 -0.06
CA ASP A 83 9.10 18.33 -1.29
C ASP A 83 8.61 17.18 -2.16
N ALA A 84 9.37 16.09 -2.30
CA ALA A 84 8.94 14.89 -3.00
C ALA A 84 7.71 14.23 -2.35
N TYR A 85 7.61 14.23 -1.02
CA TYR A 85 6.43 13.74 -0.33
C TYR A 85 5.22 14.65 -0.55
N ARG A 86 5.43 15.98 -0.55
CA ARG A 86 4.37 16.95 -0.84
C ARG A 86 3.83 16.78 -2.26
N GLU A 87 4.71 16.66 -3.25
CA GLU A 87 4.32 16.40 -4.64
C GLU A 87 3.55 15.09 -4.78
N LEU A 88 4.01 14.01 -4.12
CA LEU A 88 3.31 12.73 -4.11
C LEU A 88 1.91 12.86 -3.52
N LEU A 89 1.75 13.58 -2.41
CA LEU A 89 0.46 13.80 -1.76
C LEU A 89 -0.45 14.70 -2.60
N ALA A 90 0.09 15.75 -3.23
CA ALA A 90 -0.66 16.65 -4.11
C ALA A 90 -1.20 15.93 -5.36
N SER A 91 -0.46 14.92 -5.86
CA SER A 91 -0.85 14.16 -7.06
C SER A 91 -2.19 13.44 -6.95
N VAL A 92 -2.71 13.25 -5.73
CA VAL A 92 -3.98 12.56 -5.47
C VAL A 92 -5.15 13.51 -5.24
N GLY A 93 -4.92 14.82 -5.09
CA GLY A 93 -5.97 15.84 -5.05
C GLY A 93 -6.90 15.77 -3.82
N LEU A 94 -6.43 15.25 -2.68
CA LEU A 94 -7.21 15.10 -1.45
C LEU A 94 -6.79 16.06 -0.32
N GLY A 95 -5.94 17.05 -0.62
CA GLY A 95 -5.43 18.03 0.35
C GLY A 95 -4.55 17.42 1.45
N LEU A 96 -3.89 16.29 1.14
CA LEU A 96 -2.99 15.63 2.08
C LEU A 96 -1.63 16.34 2.18
N GLU A 97 -1.23 17.04 1.15
CA GLU A 97 0.00 17.85 1.06
C GLU A 97 0.08 18.95 2.12
N ASP A 98 -1.08 19.49 2.52
CA ASP A 98 -1.18 20.52 3.57
C ASP A 98 -1.26 19.94 4.98
N LYS A 99 -1.42 18.61 5.08
CA LYS A 99 -1.65 17.89 6.34
C LYS A 99 -0.48 17.00 6.77
N MET A 100 0.73 17.24 6.25
CA MET A 100 1.88 16.36 6.49
C MET A 100 2.20 16.14 7.97
N HIS A 101 1.92 17.11 8.83
CA HIS A 101 2.11 17.03 10.28
C HIS A 101 0.86 16.57 11.06
N THR A 102 -0.23 16.26 10.37
CA THR A 102 -1.44 15.71 10.98
C THR A 102 -1.26 14.20 11.24
N LYS A 103 -1.71 13.74 12.41
CA LYS A 103 -1.73 12.30 12.71
C LYS A 103 -2.68 11.57 11.78
N VAL A 104 -2.26 10.42 11.28
CA VAL A 104 -3.03 9.60 10.33
C VAL A 104 -4.38 9.17 10.91
N GLY A 105 -4.47 8.97 12.22
CA GLY A 105 -5.73 8.66 12.91
C GLY A 105 -6.80 9.75 12.80
N ALA A 106 -6.42 11.02 12.55
CA ALA A 106 -7.34 12.14 12.36
C ALA A 106 -7.84 12.31 10.91
N LEU A 107 -7.33 11.52 9.97
CA LEU A 107 -7.74 11.55 8.56
C LEU A 107 -9.09 10.86 8.36
N SER A 108 -9.82 11.24 7.31
CA SER A 108 -11.00 10.49 6.85
C SER A 108 -10.62 9.08 6.38
N GLY A 109 -11.59 8.17 6.30
CA GLY A 109 -11.37 6.81 5.82
C GLY A 109 -10.72 6.78 4.44
N GLY A 110 -11.22 7.57 3.49
CA GLY A 110 -10.66 7.68 2.14
C GLY A 110 -9.25 8.26 2.11
N GLN A 111 -9.00 9.30 2.90
CA GLN A 111 -7.65 9.88 3.02
C GLN A 111 -6.65 8.86 3.58
N ARG A 112 -7.03 8.10 4.61
CA ARG A 112 -6.18 7.02 5.17
C ARG A 112 -5.93 5.91 4.16
N GLN A 113 -6.96 5.50 3.43
CA GLN A 113 -6.84 4.45 2.42
C GLN A 113 -5.94 4.89 1.26
N THR A 114 -6.10 6.14 0.80
CA THR A 114 -5.22 6.74 -0.20
C THR A 114 -3.78 6.80 0.27
N LEU A 115 -3.53 7.23 1.52
CA LEU A 115 -2.19 7.24 2.09
C LEU A 115 -1.59 5.82 2.13
N ALA A 116 -2.36 4.81 2.55
CA ALA A 116 -1.92 3.41 2.54
C ALA A 116 -1.54 2.93 1.13
N LEU A 117 -2.32 3.30 0.12
CA LEU A 117 -2.03 2.98 -1.29
C LEU A 117 -0.73 3.66 -1.77
N LEU A 118 -0.55 4.95 -1.48
CA LEU A 118 0.67 5.68 -1.80
C LEU A 118 1.90 5.05 -1.15
N MET A 119 1.81 4.71 0.15
CA MET A 119 2.89 4.05 0.88
C MET A 119 3.23 2.67 0.30
N ALA A 120 2.22 1.89 -0.06
CA ALA A 120 2.40 0.56 -0.65
C ALA A 120 3.09 0.61 -2.03
N THR A 121 2.91 1.71 -2.76
CA THR A 121 3.41 1.90 -4.13
C THR A 121 4.53 2.93 -4.26
N MET A 122 4.98 3.55 -3.16
CA MET A 122 6.02 4.58 -3.16
C MET A 122 7.37 4.06 -3.68
N LYS A 123 7.72 2.82 -3.34
CA LYS A 123 8.91 2.14 -3.87
C LYS A 123 8.55 1.31 -5.09
N PRO A 124 9.51 1.04 -5.98
CA PRO A 124 9.31 0.07 -7.04
C PRO A 124 8.88 -1.28 -6.46
N ILE A 125 7.74 -1.76 -6.91
CA ILE A 125 7.18 -3.07 -6.56
C ILE A 125 6.91 -3.83 -7.86
N GLU A 126 6.95 -5.15 -7.80
CA GLU A 126 6.65 -6.02 -8.93
C GLU A 126 5.19 -6.47 -8.92
N PHE A 127 4.58 -6.43 -7.74
CA PHE A 127 3.25 -6.96 -7.52
C PHE A 127 2.49 -6.15 -6.47
N LEU A 128 1.22 -5.84 -6.73
CA LEU A 128 0.34 -5.13 -5.82
C LEU A 128 -0.84 -6.02 -5.43
N ILE A 129 -1.11 -6.11 -4.13
CA ILE A 129 -2.27 -6.80 -3.58
C ILE A 129 -3.23 -5.77 -2.99
N LEU A 130 -4.47 -5.81 -3.45
CA LEU A 130 -5.57 -4.98 -2.99
C LEU A 130 -6.62 -5.88 -2.33
N ASP A 131 -6.70 -5.83 -1.00
CA ASP A 131 -7.57 -6.70 -0.19
C ASP A 131 -8.79 -5.92 0.27
N GLU A 132 -9.86 -5.92 -0.54
CA GLU A 132 -11.13 -5.21 -0.25
C GLU A 132 -10.95 -3.74 0.16
N HIS A 133 -9.97 -3.08 -0.38
CA HIS A 133 -9.43 -1.80 0.07
C HIS A 133 -10.41 -0.61 0.00
N THR A 134 -11.59 -0.80 -0.57
CA THR A 134 -12.66 0.21 -0.63
C THR A 134 -13.92 -0.19 0.12
N ALA A 135 -13.96 -1.39 0.72
CA ALA A 135 -15.19 -1.94 1.31
C ALA A 135 -15.72 -1.17 2.52
N ALA A 136 -14.84 -0.47 3.25
CA ALA A 136 -15.20 0.32 4.43
C ALA A 136 -15.47 1.81 4.12
N LEU A 137 -15.48 2.19 2.84
CA LEU A 137 -15.69 3.57 2.39
C LEU A 137 -17.13 3.79 1.91
N ASP A 138 -17.59 5.02 2.01
CA ASP A 138 -18.83 5.43 1.34
C ASP A 138 -18.67 5.34 -0.19
N PRO A 139 -19.76 5.18 -0.96
CA PRO A 139 -19.68 4.91 -2.41
C PRO A 139 -18.90 5.96 -3.20
N LYS A 140 -19.07 7.24 -2.87
CA LYS A 140 -18.39 8.35 -3.57
C LYS A 140 -16.88 8.32 -3.32
N THR A 141 -16.49 8.12 -2.08
CA THR A 141 -15.08 8.01 -1.69
C THR A 141 -14.44 6.74 -2.26
N ALA A 142 -15.18 5.62 -2.26
CA ALA A 142 -14.72 4.37 -2.86
C ALA A 142 -14.40 4.53 -4.35
N GLU A 143 -15.24 5.23 -5.10
CA GLU A 143 -15.02 5.51 -6.52
C GLU A 143 -13.76 6.34 -6.75
N ILE A 144 -13.53 7.40 -5.96
CA ILE A 144 -12.31 8.22 -6.04
C ILE A 144 -11.07 7.37 -5.78
N VAL A 145 -11.08 6.54 -4.74
CA VAL A 145 -9.95 5.67 -4.39
C VAL A 145 -9.70 4.62 -5.49
N MET A 146 -10.76 4.09 -6.12
CA MET A 146 -10.64 3.14 -7.23
C MET A 146 -10.03 3.79 -8.47
N GLN A 147 -10.50 4.97 -8.87
CA GLN A 147 -9.93 5.72 -10.00
C GLN A 147 -8.45 6.01 -9.79
N LEU A 148 -8.09 6.45 -8.57
CA LEU A 148 -6.70 6.67 -8.19
C LEU A 148 -5.87 5.38 -8.25
N THR A 149 -6.43 4.26 -7.76
CA THR A 149 -5.80 2.95 -7.83
C THR A 149 -5.50 2.56 -9.28
N GLY A 150 -6.50 2.69 -10.17
CA GLY A 150 -6.34 2.41 -11.60
C GLY A 150 -5.26 3.27 -12.25
N LYS A 151 -5.23 4.58 -11.93
CA LYS A 151 -4.18 5.50 -12.40
C LYS A 151 -2.78 5.03 -11.97
N ILE A 152 -2.58 4.76 -10.68
CA ILE A 152 -1.28 4.33 -10.13
C ILE A 152 -0.83 3.00 -10.75
N VAL A 153 -1.74 2.02 -10.89
CA VAL A 153 -1.44 0.72 -11.49
C VAL A 153 -1.00 0.87 -12.96
N LYS A 154 -1.70 1.70 -13.74
CA LYS A 154 -1.34 1.98 -15.13
C LYS A 154 0.00 2.70 -15.27
N GLU A 155 0.21 3.75 -14.49
CA GLU A 155 1.45 4.55 -14.53
C GLU A 155 2.68 3.73 -14.12
N LYS A 156 2.53 2.92 -13.08
CA LYS A 156 3.64 2.10 -12.56
C LYS A 156 3.79 0.74 -13.26
N LYS A 157 2.85 0.37 -14.14
CA LYS A 157 2.81 -0.92 -14.87
C LYS A 157 2.98 -2.12 -13.92
N VAL A 158 2.29 -2.09 -12.78
CA VAL A 158 2.40 -3.11 -11.74
C VAL A 158 1.33 -4.18 -11.93
N THR A 159 1.73 -5.45 -11.92
CA THR A 159 0.79 -6.57 -11.87
C THR A 159 0.01 -6.52 -10.55
N THR A 160 -1.32 -6.56 -10.63
CA THR A 160 -2.18 -6.34 -9.47
C THR A 160 -3.16 -7.49 -9.30
N ILE A 161 -3.28 -8.00 -8.07
CA ILE A 161 -4.41 -8.85 -7.65
C ILE A 161 -5.31 -8.02 -6.75
N MET A 162 -6.58 -7.95 -7.13
CA MET A 162 -7.62 -7.31 -6.34
C MET A 162 -8.63 -8.33 -5.85
N VAL A 163 -8.88 -8.34 -4.54
CA VAL A 163 -10.01 -9.02 -3.93
C VAL A 163 -11.09 -7.98 -3.68
N THR A 164 -12.25 -8.19 -4.27
CA THR A 164 -13.40 -7.29 -4.11
C THR A 164 -14.71 -8.09 -4.07
N HIS A 165 -15.69 -7.57 -3.35
CA HIS A 165 -17.08 -8.04 -3.41
C HIS A 165 -17.91 -7.20 -4.40
N ASN A 166 -17.37 -6.09 -4.90
CA ASN A 166 -18.04 -5.25 -5.89
C ASN A 166 -17.56 -5.60 -7.30
N LEU A 167 -18.39 -6.32 -8.04
CA LEU A 167 -18.08 -6.77 -9.40
C LEU A 167 -17.90 -5.63 -10.41
N ARG A 168 -18.45 -4.44 -10.16
CA ARG A 168 -18.26 -3.28 -11.06
C ARG A 168 -16.79 -2.90 -11.16
N TYR A 169 -16.03 -3.03 -10.07
CA TYR A 169 -14.60 -2.70 -10.04
C TYR A 169 -13.69 -3.81 -10.61
N ALA A 170 -14.25 -4.96 -10.95
CA ALA A 170 -13.48 -6.09 -11.49
C ALA A 170 -13.44 -6.11 -13.03
N VAL A 171 -14.23 -5.26 -13.71
CA VAL A 171 -14.46 -5.31 -15.17
C VAL A 171 -13.87 -4.08 -15.89
N GLU A 172 -13.45 -3.04 -15.18
CA GLU A 172 -12.75 -1.85 -15.72
C GLU A 172 -11.22 -2.00 -15.63
#